data_e687277689db019b0b74eece30d09a38
#
_entry.id   e687277689db019b0b74eece30d09a38
#
_cell.length_a   1.000
_cell.length_b   1.000
_cell.length_c   1.000
_cell.angle_alpha   90.00
_cell.angle_beta   90.00
_cell.angle_gamma   90.00
#
_symmetry.space_group_name_H-M   'P 1'
#
loop_
_entity.id
_entity.type
_entity.pdbx_description
1 polymer ?
#
loop_
_entity_poly.entity_id
_entity_poly.type
_entity_poly.pdbx_seq_one_letter_code
_entity_poly.pdbx_strand_id
1 'polypeptide(L)'
;MYKVAIIGCENSHATHFMRHVLTNKAITDMEFVGVYSYDRAAAEKLNEEFGVYVADSYDEFVGKVDGIVITARHGNNHYKYAKPYIESGIPMFIDKPITTTEEDAHALMAELKANNVRMCGGTSCIFSKRIQTLKKAVQEETFGKTVGGYVRGPAYLNSPFDGFFFYTQHVTQSAMEIFGYYPESVYASRKGDNLTAILHYDGFDVNLNFRGDTSLYYALVSGMNMAVGDRFDCCAHYGDEFNEFYEILKGGAMTKSYEDIFAPVYVLNAMYRSMLNGKEEKVNYNM
;
A
#
# COMPACT_ATOMS: atom_id res chain seq x y z
N MET A 1 18.95 -5.84 -19.44
CA MET A 1 18.26 -6.62 -18.38
C MET A 1 18.35 -5.79 -17.10
N TYR A 2 17.23 -5.44 -16.51
CA TYR A 2 17.18 -4.64 -15.29
C TYR A 2 17.52 -5.50 -14.07
N LYS A 3 18.37 -4.99 -13.20
CA LYS A 3 18.78 -5.64 -11.95
C LYS A 3 17.92 -5.10 -10.81
N VAL A 4 17.23 -5.98 -10.10
CA VAL A 4 16.35 -5.62 -8.98
C VAL A 4 16.70 -6.46 -7.76
N ALA A 5 16.66 -5.87 -6.58
CA ALA A 5 16.73 -6.60 -5.32
C ALA A 5 15.47 -6.41 -4.50
N ILE A 6 15.12 -7.38 -3.66
CA ILE A 6 13.98 -7.33 -2.74
C ILE A 6 14.50 -7.26 -1.31
N ILE A 7 14.07 -6.25 -0.57
CA ILE A 7 14.43 -6.02 0.83
C ILE A 7 13.20 -6.23 1.72
N GLY A 8 13.33 -7.13 2.70
CA GLY A 8 12.21 -7.52 3.57
C GLY A 8 11.28 -8.53 2.90
N CYS A 9 11.75 -9.77 2.78
CA CYS A 9 11.02 -10.82 2.05
C CYS A 9 10.27 -11.81 2.96
N GLU A 10 10.01 -11.44 4.20
CA GLU A 10 9.31 -12.24 5.18
C GLU A 10 7.78 -12.27 5.04
N ASN A 11 7.25 -11.65 3.98
CA ASN A 11 5.84 -11.73 3.61
C ASN A 11 5.64 -12.41 2.25
N SER A 12 4.39 -12.61 1.84
CA SER A 12 4.07 -13.30 0.59
C SER A 12 4.32 -12.46 -0.67
N HIS A 13 4.43 -11.12 -0.58
CA HIS A 13 4.57 -10.24 -1.75
C HIS A 13 5.86 -10.54 -2.51
N ALA A 14 7.00 -10.69 -1.83
CA ALA A 14 8.26 -11.06 -2.44
C ALA A 14 8.13 -12.35 -3.29
N THR A 15 7.51 -13.40 -2.72
CA THR A 15 7.28 -14.66 -3.44
C THR A 15 6.39 -14.48 -4.66
N HIS A 16 5.29 -13.71 -4.53
CA HIS A 16 4.37 -13.46 -5.65
C HIS A 16 5.04 -12.66 -6.78
N PHE A 17 5.85 -11.65 -6.45
CA PHE A 17 6.59 -10.86 -7.43
C PHE A 17 7.63 -11.69 -8.15
N MET A 18 8.40 -12.50 -7.42
CA MET A 18 9.39 -13.38 -8.03
C MET A 18 8.74 -14.45 -8.94
N ARG A 19 7.60 -15.04 -8.51
CA ARG A 19 6.84 -15.97 -9.37
C ARG A 19 6.30 -15.27 -10.62
N HIS A 20 5.80 -14.04 -10.52
CA HIS A 20 5.33 -13.26 -11.65
C HIS A 20 6.42 -13.10 -12.72
N VAL A 21 7.63 -12.78 -12.32
CA VAL A 21 8.77 -12.58 -13.23
C VAL A 21 9.39 -13.91 -13.67
N LEU A 22 9.80 -14.76 -12.71
CA LEU A 22 10.65 -15.91 -12.98
C LEU A 22 9.87 -17.15 -13.44
N THR A 23 8.71 -17.42 -12.83
CA THR A 23 7.91 -18.60 -13.13
C THR A 23 6.93 -18.35 -14.27
N ASN A 24 6.14 -17.27 -14.17
CA ASN A 24 5.13 -16.91 -15.17
C ASN A 24 5.74 -16.23 -16.40
N LYS A 25 7.00 -15.78 -16.31
CA LYS A 25 7.74 -15.07 -17.37
C LYS A 25 6.97 -13.85 -17.92
N ALA A 26 6.24 -13.17 -17.04
CA ALA A 26 5.48 -11.98 -17.42
C ALA A 26 6.40 -10.80 -17.79
N ILE A 27 7.61 -10.78 -17.21
CA ILE A 27 8.67 -9.81 -17.51
C ILE A 27 9.94 -10.61 -17.84
N THR A 28 10.53 -10.37 -19.00
CA THR A 28 11.65 -11.18 -19.52
C THR A 28 13.00 -10.47 -19.56
N ASP A 29 13.02 -9.18 -19.27
CA ASP A 29 14.21 -8.32 -19.29
C ASP A 29 14.60 -7.80 -17.88
N MET A 30 14.17 -8.53 -16.85
CA MET A 30 14.49 -8.25 -15.44
C MET A 30 15.10 -9.50 -14.79
N GLU A 31 16.06 -9.28 -13.89
CA GLU A 31 16.62 -10.30 -13.00
C GLU A 31 16.57 -9.83 -11.54
N PHE A 32 16.29 -10.75 -10.64
CA PHE A 32 16.46 -10.52 -9.20
C PHE A 32 17.89 -10.90 -8.82
N VAL A 33 18.72 -9.91 -8.48
CA VAL A 33 20.13 -10.13 -8.12
C VAL A 33 20.31 -10.60 -6.68
N GLY A 34 19.29 -10.41 -5.83
CA GLY A 34 19.31 -10.91 -4.46
C GLY A 34 18.11 -10.45 -3.64
N VAL A 35 18.05 -11.02 -2.44
CA VAL A 35 17.03 -10.71 -1.42
C VAL A 35 17.69 -10.49 -0.06
N TYR A 36 17.04 -9.69 0.78
CA TYR A 36 17.39 -9.54 2.19
C TYR A 36 16.15 -9.65 3.06
N SER A 37 16.29 -10.25 4.24
CA SER A 37 15.30 -10.19 5.32
C SER A 37 15.99 -10.21 6.67
N TYR A 38 15.43 -9.52 7.67
CA TYR A 38 15.85 -9.71 9.06
C TYR A 38 15.52 -11.14 9.55
N ASP A 39 14.50 -11.77 8.98
CA ASP A 39 14.22 -13.21 9.12
C ASP A 39 14.98 -13.97 8.02
N ARG A 40 16.21 -14.39 8.36
CA ARG A 40 17.09 -15.12 7.44
C ARG A 40 16.42 -16.33 6.82
N ALA A 41 15.60 -17.07 7.60
CA ALA A 41 14.93 -18.26 7.09
C ALA A 41 13.91 -17.95 6.00
N ALA A 42 13.28 -16.77 6.03
CA ALA A 42 12.38 -16.32 4.96
C ALA A 42 13.16 -16.05 3.66
N ALA A 43 14.34 -15.44 3.75
CA ALA A 43 15.20 -15.20 2.57
C ALA A 43 15.77 -16.51 2.00
N GLU A 44 16.17 -17.45 2.85
CA GLU A 44 16.66 -18.76 2.43
C GLU A 44 15.62 -19.59 1.68
N LYS A 45 14.33 -19.50 2.05
CA LYS A 45 13.22 -20.12 1.29
C LYS A 45 13.13 -19.58 -0.14
N LEU A 46 13.36 -18.29 -0.35
CA LEU A 46 13.37 -17.71 -1.70
C LEU A 46 14.61 -18.16 -2.47
N ASN A 47 15.76 -18.32 -1.82
CA ASN A 47 16.94 -18.93 -2.44
C ASN A 47 16.65 -20.38 -2.86
N GLU A 48 16.04 -21.19 -2.00
CA GLU A 48 15.66 -22.58 -2.31
C GLU A 48 14.69 -22.68 -3.51
N GLU A 49 13.70 -21.76 -3.59
CA GLU A 49 12.68 -21.80 -4.64
C GLU A 49 13.20 -21.21 -5.97
N PHE A 50 13.99 -20.12 -5.93
CA PHE A 50 14.33 -19.33 -7.12
C PHE A 50 15.84 -19.24 -7.41
N GLY A 51 16.71 -19.75 -6.52
CA GLY A 51 18.16 -19.68 -6.69
C GLY A 51 18.74 -18.28 -6.51
N VAL A 52 18.02 -17.36 -5.86
CA VAL A 52 18.42 -15.96 -5.71
C VAL A 52 19.41 -15.80 -4.54
N TYR A 53 20.40 -14.90 -4.68
CA TYR A 53 21.37 -14.61 -3.62
C TYR A 53 20.70 -14.04 -2.36
N VAL A 54 21.17 -14.46 -1.17
CA VAL A 54 20.73 -13.96 0.13
C VAL A 54 21.79 -13.05 0.72
N ALA A 55 21.48 -11.76 0.81
CA ALA A 55 22.38 -10.75 1.35
C ALA A 55 22.44 -10.78 2.89
N ASP A 56 23.56 -10.32 3.45
CA ASP A 56 23.77 -10.23 4.90
C ASP A 56 23.25 -8.91 5.49
N SER A 57 23.09 -7.86 4.65
CA SER A 57 22.53 -6.58 5.07
C SER A 57 21.59 -5.98 4.02
N TYR A 58 20.70 -5.09 4.48
CA TYR A 58 19.69 -4.47 3.61
C TYR A 58 20.26 -3.42 2.64
N ASP A 59 21.47 -2.96 2.84
CA ASP A 59 22.18 -1.94 2.03
C ASP A 59 23.22 -2.55 1.07
N GLU A 60 23.35 -3.88 1.05
CA GLU A 60 24.38 -4.55 0.27
C GLU A 60 24.27 -4.33 -1.25
N PHE A 61 23.07 -4.01 -1.74
CA PHE A 61 22.80 -3.81 -3.17
C PHE A 61 22.97 -2.35 -3.63
N VAL A 62 23.38 -1.43 -2.76
CA VAL A 62 23.63 -0.03 -3.13
C VAL A 62 24.64 0.06 -4.26
N GLY A 63 24.29 0.77 -5.34
CA GLY A 63 25.11 0.91 -6.54
C GLY A 63 25.22 -0.35 -7.43
N LYS A 64 24.46 -1.41 -7.13
CA LYS A 64 24.50 -2.68 -7.86
C LYS A 64 23.17 -3.01 -8.58
N VAL A 65 22.11 -2.20 -8.38
CA VAL A 65 20.75 -2.44 -8.89
C VAL A 65 20.20 -1.23 -9.62
N ASP A 66 19.27 -1.49 -10.53
CA ASP A 66 18.55 -0.46 -11.30
C ASP A 66 17.24 -0.07 -10.64
N GLY A 67 16.77 -0.85 -9.67
CA GLY A 67 15.57 -0.59 -8.87
C GLY A 67 15.52 -1.45 -7.62
N ILE A 68 14.75 -1.00 -6.62
CA ILE A 68 14.62 -1.69 -5.33
C ILE A 68 13.16 -1.92 -4.97
N VAL A 69 12.87 -3.10 -4.43
CA VAL A 69 11.53 -3.52 -3.97
C VAL A 69 11.60 -3.75 -2.47
N ILE A 70 10.80 -3.03 -1.71
CA ILE A 70 10.76 -3.11 -0.25
C ILE A 70 9.43 -3.70 0.16
N THR A 71 9.47 -4.94 0.70
CA THR A 71 8.28 -5.71 1.09
C THR A 71 8.36 -6.19 2.54
N ALA A 72 9.06 -5.49 3.41
CA ALA A 72 9.14 -5.86 4.81
C ALA A 72 7.74 -5.97 5.43
N ARG A 73 7.55 -6.96 6.28
CA ARG A 73 6.26 -7.17 6.95
C ARG A 73 5.96 -6.06 7.97
N HIS A 74 7.02 -5.49 8.57
CA HIS A 74 6.94 -4.33 9.44
C HIS A 74 7.10 -3.03 8.63
N GLY A 75 6.06 -2.22 8.57
CA GLY A 75 6.09 -0.90 7.92
C GLY A 75 7.11 0.06 8.53
N ASN A 76 7.43 -0.10 9.82
CA ASN A 76 8.51 0.62 10.51
C ASN A 76 9.90 0.41 9.90
N ASN A 77 10.10 -0.68 9.16
CA ASN A 77 11.38 -0.94 8.50
C ASN A 77 11.48 -0.31 7.10
N HIS A 78 10.37 0.15 6.50
CA HIS A 78 10.34 0.57 5.11
C HIS A 78 11.24 1.78 4.87
N TYR A 79 11.12 2.84 5.67
CA TYR A 79 11.99 4.01 5.54
C TYR A 79 13.46 3.66 5.77
N LYS A 80 13.76 2.90 6.83
CA LYS A 80 15.12 2.43 7.11
C LYS A 80 15.74 1.69 5.92
N TYR A 81 14.95 0.84 5.26
CA TYR A 81 15.43 0.03 4.13
C TYR A 81 15.49 0.81 2.83
N ALA A 82 14.64 1.81 2.64
CA ALA A 82 14.67 2.71 1.49
C ALA A 82 15.89 3.67 1.52
N LYS A 83 16.22 4.17 2.70
CA LYS A 83 17.18 5.26 2.91
C LYS A 83 18.53 5.11 2.19
N PRO A 84 19.22 3.96 2.21
CA PRO A 84 20.51 3.80 1.53
C PRO A 84 20.45 3.93 0.00
N TYR A 85 19.25 3.78 -0.58
CA TYR A 85 19.03 3.78 -2.03
C TYR A 85 18.52 5.11 -2.58
N ILE A 86 18.10 6.05 -1.72
CA ILE A 86 17.46 7.30 -2.14
C ILE A 86 18.41 8.17 -2.95
N GLU A 87 19.65 8.34 -2.49
CA GLU A 87 20.65 9.21 -3.16
C GLU A 87 21.01 8.72 -4.58
N SER A 88 20.82 7.44 -4.87
CA SER A 88 21.07 6.88 -6.20
C SER A 88 20.00 7.23 -7.24
N GLY A 89 18.86 7.76 -6.81
CA GLY A 89 17.74 8.13 -7.69
C GLY A 89 17.04 6.94 -8.38
N ILE A 90 17.34 5.70 -7.98
CA ILE A 90 16.73 4.51 -8.59
C ILE A 90 15.24 4.37 -8.22
N PRO A 91 14.40 3.84 -9.10
CA PRO A 91 12.99 3.58 -8.81
C PRO A 91 12.78 2.63 -7.64
N MET A 92 11.72 2.88 -6.86
CA MET A 92 11.38 2.09 -5.68
C MET A 92 9.94 1.60 -5.71
N PHE A 93 9.75 0.36 -5.28
CA PHE A 93 8.46 -0.15 -4.81
C PHE A 93 8.51 -0.23 -3.28
N ILE A 94 7.48 0.29 -2.61
CA ILE A 94 7.35 0.17 -1.15
C ILE A 94 5.96 -0.40 -0.82
N ASP A 95 5.92 -1.55 -0.17
CA ASP A 95 4.69 -2.23 0.24
C ASP A 95 3.92 -1.45 1.32
N LYS A 96 2.73 -1.90 1.62
CA LYS A 96 1.87 -1.34 2.69
C LYS A 96 2.27 -1.88 4.09
N PRO A 97 2.13 -1.02 5.10
CA PRO A 97 1.95 0.43 4.99
C PRO A 97 3.25 1.08 4.50
N ILE A 98 3.15 2.16 3.73
CA ILE A 98 4.36 2.87 3.24
C ILE A 98 5.27 3.24 4.40
N THR A 99 4.71 3.80 5.47
CA THR A 99 5.30 3.93 6.80
C THR A 99 4.20 3.79 7.84
N THR A 100 4.54 3.72 9.13
CA THR A 100 3.55 3.67 10.21
C THR A 100 3.37 4.99 10.93
N THR A 101 4.30 5.93 10.80
CA THR A 101 4.24 7.25 11.43
C THR A 101 4.17 8.37 10.39
N GLU A 102 3.57 9.50 10.78
CA GLU A 102 3.51 10.70 9.96
C GLU A 102 4.90 11.32 9.78
N GLU A 103 5.77 11.25 10.81
CA GLU A 103 7.15 11.74 10.74
C GLU A 103 7.96 11.01 9.66
N ASP A 104 7.93 9.67 9.69
CA ASP A 104 8.66 8.87 8.69
C ASP A 104 8.08 9.08 7.28
N ALA A 105 6.75 9.23 7.17
CA ALA A 105 6.10 9.53 5.90
C ALA A 105 6.59 10.86 5.33
N HIS A 106 6.61 11.90 6.15
CA HIS A 106 7.07 13.23 5.75
C HIS A 106 8.57 13.22 5.36
N ALA A 107 9.42 12.63 6.19
CA ALA A 107 10.85 12.54 5.94
C ALA A 107 11.15 11.76 4.66
N LEU A 108 10.57 10.57 4.50
CA LEU A 108 10.76 9.73 3.32
C LEU A 108 10.28 10.44 2.05
N MET A 109 9.06 11.02 2.07
CA MET A 109 8.52 11.75 0.92
C MET A 109 9.42 12.92 0.51
N ALA A 110 9.92 13.69 1.48
CA ALA A 110 10.81 14.81 1.21
C ALA A 110 12.14 14.36 0.58
N GLU A 111 12.76 13.30 1.11
CA GLU A 111 14.01 12.74 0.57
C GLU A 111 13.81 12.17 -0.84
N LEU A 112 12.71 11.44 -1.10
CA LEU A 112 12.38 10.90 -2.42
C LEU A 112 12.20 12.02 -3.46
N LYS A 113 11.48 13.09 -3.11
CA LYS A 113 11.30 14.26 -3.98
C LYS A 113 12.61 14.97 -4.27
N ALA A 114 13.42 15.21 -3.23
CA ALA A 114 14.72 15.90 -3.36
C ALA A 114 15.68 15.16 -4.30
N ASN A 115 15.59 13.82 -4.36
CA ASN A 115 16.43 12.97 -5.21
C ASN A 115 15.74 12.49 -6.49
N ASN A 116 14.54 12.99 -6.80
CA ASN A 116 13.74 12.60 -7.98
C ASN A 116 13.52 11.09 -8.10
N VAL A 117 13.40 10.38 -6.96
CA VAL A 117 13.18 8.94 -6.92
C VAL A 117 11.74 8.62 -7.28
N ARG A 118 11.51 8.00 -8.43
CA ARG A 118 10.18 7.52 -8.79
C ARG A 118 9.80 6.33 -7.91
N MET A 119 8.56 6.31 -7.43
CA MET A 119 8.07 5.22 -6.61
C MET A 119 6.63 4.83 -6.93
N CYS A 120 6.28 3.62 -6.55
CA CYS A 120 4.91 3.13 -6.44
C CYS A 120 4.80 2.23 -5.20
N GLY A 121 3.60 1.79 -4.88
CA GLY A 121 3.36 0.85 -3.79
C GLY A 121 2.04 1.09 -3.07
N GLY A 122 1.95 0.55 -1.87
CA GLY A 122 0.72 0.55 -1.09
C GLY A 122 0.00 -0.79 -1.20
N THR A 123 -1.32 -0.81 -1.38
CA THR A 123 -2.09 -2.05 -1.43
C THR A 123 -2.42 -2.51 -2.85
N SER A 124 -2.23 -3.80 -3.12
CA SER A 124 -2.67 -4.44 -4.36
C SER A 124 -4.19 -4.41 -4.58
N CYS A 125 -4.98 -4.20 -3.52
CA CYS A 125 -6.45 -4.14 -3.61
C CYS A 125 -6.96 -3.07 -4.60
N ILE A 126 -6.21 -1.97 -4.77
CA ILE A 126 -6.59 -0.87 -5.67
C ILE A 126 -6.66 -1.30 -7.14
N PHE A 127 -5.91 -2.33 -7.52
CA PHE A 127 -5.90 -2.86 -8.89
C PHE A 127 -7.12 -3.76 -9.20
N SER A 128 -7.94 -4.08 -8.18
CA SER A 128 -9.18 -4.84 -8.40
C SER A 128 -10.07 -4.13 -9.42
N LYS A 129 -10.51 -4.89 -10.43
CA LYS A 129 -11.42 -4.39 -11.48
C LYS A 129 -12.67 -3.74 -10.87
N ARG A 130 -13.15 -4.27 -9.73
CA ARG A 130 -14.32 -3.71 -9.03
C ARG A 130 -14.01 -2.33 -8.44
N ILE A 131 -12.87 -2.18 -7.78
CA ILE A 131 -12.43 -0.87 -7.23
C ILE A 131 -12.30 0.14 -8.35
N GLN A 132 -11.64 -0.20 -9.45
CA GLN A 132 -11.46 0.68 -10.59
C GLN A 132 -12.80 1.05 -11.28
N THR A 133 -13.75 0.11 -11.35
CA THR A 133 -15.10 0.38 -11.87
C THR A 133 -15.86 1.37 -10.97
N LEU A 134 -15.80 1.20 -9.65
CA LEU A 134 -16.45 2.11 -8.70
C LEU A 134 -15.79 3.49 -8.70
N LYS A 135 -14.45 3.56 -8.74
CA LYS A 135 -13.71 4.82 -8.91
C LYS A 135 -14.18 5.59 -10.15
N LYS A 136 -14.22 4.92 -11.28
CA LYS A 136 -14.69 5.53 -12.54
C LYS A 136 -16.13 6.02 -12.41
N ALA A 137 -17.01 5.23 -11.77
CA ALA A 137 -18.41 5.62 -11.58
C ALA A 137 -18.58 6.85 -10.68
N VAL A 138 -17.71 7.02 -9.66
CA VAL A 138 -17.65 8.24 -8.83
C VAL A 138 -17.17 9.42 -9.67
N GLN A 139 -16.09 9.27 -10.42
CA GLN A 139 -15.51 10.34 -11.25
C GLN A 139 -16.44 10.84 -12.35
N GLU A 140 -17.21 9.93 -12.96
CA GLU A 140 -18.16 10.23 -14.05
C GLU A 140 -19.57 10.49 -13.55
N GLU A 141 -19.82 10.51 -12.23
CA GLU A 141 -21.14 10.63 -11.61
C GLU A 141 -22.18 9.66 -12.19
N THR A 142 -21.75 8.43 -12.58
CA THR A 142 -22.60 7.43 -13.23
C THR A 142 -23.88 7.12 -12.43
N PHE A 143 -23.80 7.23 -11.09
CA PHE A 143 -24.92 7.00 -10.17
C PHE A 143 -25.54 8.31 -9.66
N GLY A 144 -25.30 9.43 -10.32
CA GLY A 144 -25.53 10.78 -9.85
C GLY A 144 -24.45 11.25 -8.88
N LYS A 145 -24.55 12.50 -8.40
CA LYS A 145 -23.60 13.04 -7.41
C LYS A 145 -23.42 12.06 -6.25
N THR A 146 -22.18 11.77 -5.88
CA THR A 146 -21.85 10.89 -4.76
C THR A 146 -22.38 11.50 -3.44
N VAL A 147 -23.10 10.72 -2.66
CA VAL A 147 -23.66 11.10 -1.36
C VAL A 147 -23.16 10.25 -0.20
N GLY A 148 -22.31 9.24 -0.48
CA GLY A 148 -21.67 8.42 0.52
C GLY A 148 -21.12 7.12 -0.02
N GLY A 149 -20.53 6.34 0.88
CA GLY A 149 -19.97 5.04 0.54
C GLY A 149 -19.75 4.13 1.74
N TYR A 150 -19.37 2.88 1.43
CA TYR A 150 -19.04 1.88 2.42
C TYR A 150 -17.96 0.96 1.88
N VAL A 151 -16.92 0.72 2.67
CA VAL A 151 -15.88 -0.27 2.37
C VAL A 151 -15.63 -1.12 3.60
N ARG A 152 -15.60 -2.46 3.42
CA ARG A 152 -15.26 -3.39 4.51
C ARG A 152 -14.18 -4.36 4.07
N GLY A 153 -13.45 -4.86 5.07
CA GLY A 153 -12.47 -5.93 4.89
C GLY A 153 -11.98 -6.48 6.21
N PRO A 154 -11.05 -7.44 6.16
CA PRO A 154 -10.42 -7.98 7.36
C PRO A 154 -9.59 -6.94 8.10
N ALA A 155 -9.43 -7.14 9.40
CA ALA A 155 -8.53 -6.39 10.25
C ALA A 155 -7.82 -7.31 11.23
N TYR A 156 -6.58 -6.97 11.52
CA TYR A 156 -5.76 -7.62 12.55
C TYR A 156 -5.19 -6.54 13.48
N LEU A 157 -6.09 -5.89 14.25
CA LEU A 157 -5.78 -4.71 15.05
C LEU A 157 -4.69 -4.92 16.11
N ASN A 158 -4.47 -6.18 16.51
CA ASN A 158 -3.44 -6.59 17.47
C ASN A 158 -2.34 -7.42 16.81
N SER A 159 -2.06 -7.21 15.53
CA SER A 159 -1.00 -7.92 14.81
C SER A 159 0.35 -7.73 15.49
N PRO A 160 1.21 -8.76 15.59
CA PRO A 160 2.60 -8.60 16.02
C PRO A 160 3.43 -7.76 15.03
N PHE A 161 2.91 -7.49 13.85
CA PHE A 161 3.52 -6.67 12.80
C PHE A 161 2.87 -5.30 12.78
N ASP A 162 3.35 -4.36 13.61
CA ASP A 162 2.87 -2.97 13.72
C ASP A 162 1.38 -2.80 14.08
N GLY A 163 0.77 -3.81 14.69
CA GLY A 163 -0.57 -3.74 15.28
C GLY A 163 -1.64 -3.28 14.29
N PHE A 164 -2.29 -2.16 14.63
CA PHE A 164 -3.33 -1.52 13.82
C PHE A 164 -2.92 -1.28 12.36
N PHE A 165 -1.68 -0.83 12.11
CA PHE A 165 -1.22 -0.41 10.78
C PHE A 165 -1.02 -1.56 9.79
N PHE A 166 -0.84 -2.79 10.28
CA PHE A 166 -0.49 -3.94 9.44
C PHE A 166 -1.51 -4.25 8.33
N TYR A 167 -2.81 -4.15 8.64
CA TYR A 167 -3.87 -4.58 7.70
C TYR A 167 -4.89 -3.52 7.36
N THR A 168 -5.00 -2.46 8.16
CA THR A 168 -6.03 -1.43 7.98
C THR A 168 -5.86 -0.63 6.69
N GLN A 169 -4.65 -0.56 6.14
CA GLN A 169 -4.41 0.15 4.89
C GLN A 169 -5.18 -0.46 3.72
N HIS A 170 -5.39 -1.77 3.67
CA HIS A 170 -6.14 -2.38 2.56
C HIS A 170 -7.53 -1.77 2.39
N VAL A 171 -8.31 -1.67 3.46
CA VAL A 171 -9.65 -1.09 3.42
C VAL A 171 -9.60 0.42 3.22
N THR A 172 -8.73 1.11 3.96
CA THR A 172 -8.59 2.56 3.92
C THR A 172 -8.17 3.04 2.53
N GLN A 173 -7.12 2.48 1.97
CA GLN A 173 -6.63 2.90 0.65
C GLN A 173 -7.59 2.47 -0.46
N SER A 174 -8.31 1.33 -0.34
CA SER A 174 -9.37 0.98 -1.29
C SER A 174 -10.51 2.01 -1.29
N ALA A 175 -10.90 2.52 -0.12
CA ALA A 175 -11.88 3.59 -0.03
C ALA A 175 -11.34 4.89 -0.66
N MET A 176 -10.12 5.27 -0.32
CA MET A 176 -9.48 6.47 -0.87
C MET A 176 -9.31 6.38 -2.40
N GLU A 177 -9.02 5.21 -2.94
CA GLU A 177 -8.95 4.99 -4.40
C GLU A 177 -10.29 5.24 -5.09
N ILE A 178 -11.41 4.88 -4.44
CA ILE A 178 -12.75 5.09 -4.99
C ILE A 178 -13.21 6.54 -4.84
N PHE A 179 -13.06 7.13 -3.64
CA PHE A 179 -13.73 8.37 -3.23
C PHE A 179 -12.81 9.60 -3.23
N GLY A 180 -11.50 9.41 -3.38
CA GLY A 180 -10.49 10.47 -3.33
C GLY A 180 -9.52 10.32 -2.15
N TYR A 181 -8.31 10.84 -2.31
CA TYR A 181 -7.20 10.62 -1.38
C TYR A 181 -7.18 11.58 -0.18
N TYR A 182 -8.10 12.56 -0.11
CA TYR A 182 -8.02 13.64 0.86
C TYR A 182 -9.31 13.83 1.67
N PRO A 183 -9.73 12.84 2.51
CA PRO A 183 -10.77 13.11 3.50
C PRO A 183 -10.29 14.17 4.49
N GLU A 184 -11.20 15.05 4.93
CA GLU A 184 -10.87 16.18 5.82
C GLU A 184 -10.59 15.73 7.25
N SER A 185 -11.37 14.74 7.72
CA SER A 185 -11.29 14.21 9.08
C SER A 185 -11.74 12.75 9.15
N VAL A 186 -11.47 12.13 10.28
CA VAL A 186 -11.81 10.72 10.55
C VAL A 186 -12.41 10.60 11.95
N TYR A 187 -13.53 9.87 12.07
CA TYR A 187 -14.01 9.36 13.34
C TYR A 187 -13.88 7.84 13.38
N ALA A 188 -13.38 7.27 14.47
CA ALA A 188 -13.18 5.82 14.60
C ALA A 188 -13.59 5.30 15.98
N SER A 189 -14.27 4.15 16.00
CA SER A 189 -14.72 3.48 17.21
C SER A 189 -14.42 1.99 17.16
N ARG A 190 -13.70 1.49 18.16
CA ARG A 190 -13.29 0.09 18.27
C ARG A 190 -14.21 -0.67 19.24
N LYS A 191 -14.59 -1.89 18.86
CA LYS A 191 -15.28 -2.84 19.72
C LYS A 191 -14.64 -4.24 19.58
N GLY A 192 -13.82 -4.62 20.56
CA GLY A 192 -13.05 -5.87 20.49
C GLY A 192 -12.05 -5.85 19.33
N ASP A 193 -12.13 -6.84 18.44
CA ASP A 193 -11.28 -6.96 17.25
C ASP A 193 -11.88 -6.29 15.99
N ASN A 194 -12.98 -5.56 16.16
CA ASN A 194 -13.63 -4.83 15.08
C ASN A 194 -13.44 -3.33 15.27
N LEU A 195 -13.35 -2.63 14.13
CA LEU A 195 -13.29 -1.17 14.08
C LEU A 195 -14.30 -0.67 13.05
N THR A 196 -15.02 0.38 13.38
CA THR A 196 -15.79 1.18 12.43
C THR A 196 -15.19 2.57 12.37
N ALA A 197 -14.94 3.07 11.18
CA ALA A 197 -14.50 4.43 10.98
C ALA A 197 -15.35 5.15 9.94
N ILE A 198 -15.37 6.47 9.99
CA ILE A 198 -16.01 7.34 9.03
C ILE A 198 -14.94 8.28 8.50
N LEU A 199 -14.75 8.27 7.19
CA LEU A 199 -13.97 9.28 6.49
C LEU A 199 -14.93 10.41 6.08
N HIS A 200 -14.69 11.62 6.56
CA HIS A 200 -15.46 12.81 6.23
C HIS A 200 -14.83 13.52 5.04
N TYR A 201 -15.56 13.65 3.95
CA TYR A 201 -15.20 14.41 2.75
C TYR A 201 -16.08 15.66 2.64
N ASP A 202 -15.71 16.59 1.78
CA ASP A 202 -16.58 17.71 1.46
C ASP A 202 -17.93 17.22 0.87
N GLY A 203 -18.97 17.34 1.67
CA GLY A 203 -20.35 17.03 1.28
C GLY A 203 -20.79 15.57 1.34
N PHE A 204 -19.94 14.61 1.75
CA PHE A 204 -20.36 13.22 1.97
C PHE A 204 -19.42 12.45 2.91
N ASP A 205 -19.92 11.33 3.42
CA ASP A 205 -19.18 10.44 4.32
C ASP A 205 -18.95 9.06 3.70
N VAL A 206 -17.82 8.43 4.02
CA VAL A 206 -17.52 7.05 3.66
C VAL A 206 -17.30 6.23 4.92
N ASN A 207 -18.14 5.20 5.10
CA ASN A 207 -18.05 4.30 6.24
C ASN A 207 -17.05 3.15 5.95
N LEU A 208 -16.11 2.95 6.85
CA LEU A 208 -15.18 1.84 6.82
C LEU A 208 -15.51 0.83 7.92
N ASN A 209 -15.49 -0.45 7.59
CA ASN A 209 -15.74 -1.51 8.56
C ASN A 209 -14.65 -2.56 8.51
N PHE A 210 -13.86 -2.61 9.56
CA PHE A 210 -12.75 -3.53 9.73
C PHE A 210 -13.18 -4.67 10.65
N ARG A 211 -13.01 -5.90 10.19
CA ARG A 211 -13.54 -7.09 10.86
C ARG A 211 -12.44 -8.11 11.14
N GLY A 212 -12.33 -8.56 12.40
CA GLY A 212 -11.41 -9.62 12.78
C GLY A 212 -11.89 -11.04 12.44
N ASP A 213 -13.15 -11.20 12.02
CA ASP A 213 -13.85 -12.48 11.85
C ASP A 213 -14.18 -12.82 10.38
N THR A 214 -13.62 -12.12 9.42
CA THR A 214 -13.91 -12.35 7.98
C THR A 214 -12.70 -12.04 7.10
N SER A 215 -12.61 -12.73 5.97
CA SER A 215 -11.69 -12.42 4.87
C SER A 215 -12.38 -11.70 3.70
N LEU A 216 -13.66 -11.34 3.85
CA LEU A 216 -14.45 -10.76 2.78
C LEU A 216 -14.20 -9.25 2.64
N TYR A 217 -13.77 -8.83 1.45
CA TYR A 217 -13.78 -7.44 1.04
C TYR A 217 -15.07 -7.09 0.28
N TYR A 218 -15.60 -5.89 0.55
CA TYR A 218 -16.80 -5.37 -0.12
C TYR A 218 -16.72 -3.85 -0.19
N ALA A 219 -17.14 -3.28 -1.32
CA ALA A 219 -17.25 -1.83 -1.50
C ALA A 219 -18.59 -1.45 -2.10
N LEU A 220 -19.13 -0.28 -1.69
CA LEU A 220 -20.38 0.29 -2.17
C LEU A 220 -20.21 1.79 -2.36
N VAL A 221 -20.69 2.30 -3.49
CA VAL A 221 -20.87 3.72 -3.78
C VAL A 221 -22.35 4.02 -3.73
N SER A 222 -22.72 5.06 -3.00
CA SER A 222 -24.07 5.63 -2.98
C SER A 222 -24.07 6.97 -3.70
N GLY A 223 -24.71 7.03 -4.85
CA GLY A 223 -25.03 8.25 -5.57
C GLY A 223 -26.48 8.65 -5.33
N MET A 224 -26.88 9.86 -5.72
CA MET A 224 -28.25 10.38 -5.55
C MET A 224 -29.30 9.52 -6.26
N ASN A 225 -28.93 8.87 -7.36
CA ASN A 225 -29.87 8.11 -8.19
C ASN A 225 -29.87 6.61 -7.91
N MET A 226 -28.74 6.07 -7.40
CA MET A 226 -28.55 4.64 -7.24
C MET A 226 -27.40 4.36 -6.26
N ALA A 227 -27.48 3.22 -5.57
CA ALA A 227 -26.36 2.67 -4.82
C ALA A 227 -25.92 1.34 -5.44
N VAL A 228 -24.62 1.17 -5.66
CA VAL A 228 -24.03 -0.04 -6.27
C VAL A 228 -22.85 -0.51 -5.45
N GLY A 229 -22.84 -1.79 -5.13
CA GLY A 229 -21.73 -2.40 -4.38
C GLY A 229 -21.53 -3.85 -4.76
N ASP A 230 -20.31 -4.34 -4.51
CA ASP A 230 -19.96 -5.74 -4.75
C ASP A 230 -18.69 -6.13 -3.98
N ARG A 231 -18.40 -7.43 -3.97
CA ARG A 231 -17.15 -7.98 -3.47
C ARG A 231 -15.98 -7.57 -4.37
N PHE A 232 -14.82 -7.42 -3.77
CA PHE A 232 -13.56 -7.28 -4.51
C PHE A 232 -12.50 -8.21 -3.91
N ASP A 233 -11.48 -8.50 -4.70
CA ASP A 233 -10.36 -9.34 -4.32
C ASP A 233 -9.12 -8.47 -4.10
N CYS A 234 -8.40 -8.73 -3.03
CA CYS A 234 -7.14 -8.06 -2.71
C CYS A 234 -5.92 -8.91 -3.14
N CYS A 235 -6.04 -10.24 -3.09
CA CYS A 235 -4.88 -11.12 -3.25
C CYS A 235 -4.55 -11.49 -4.71
N ALA A 236 -5.43 -11.21 -5.66
CA ALA A 236 -5.25 -11.61 -7.07
C ALA A 236 -4.39 -10.62 -7.89
N HIS A 237 -3.99 -9.47 -7.33
CA HIS A 237 -3.46 -8.34 -8.08
C HIS A 237 -1.97 -8.03 -7.85
N TYR A 238 -1.21 -8.98 -7.29
CA TYR A 238 0.24 -8.80 -7.08
C TYR A 238 1.01 -8.58 -8.40
N GLY A 239 0.58 -9.21 -9.49
CA GLY A 239 1.17 -9.02 -10.80
C GLY A 239 0.92 -7.62 -11.36
N ASP A 240 -0.31 -7.10 -11.20
CA ASP A 240 -0.67 -5.74 -11.63
C ASP A 240 0.13 -4.68 -10.86
N GLU A 241 0.25 -4.86 -9.54
CA GLU A 241 1.05 -4.01 -8.67
C GLU A 241 2.54 -4.02 -9.06
N PHE A 242 3.10 -5.20 -9.34
CA PHE A 242 4.49 -5.31 -9.77
C PHE A 242 4.73 -4.75 -11.18
N ASN A 243 3.74 -4.85 -12.07
CA ASN A 243 3.80 -4.23 -13.40
C ASN A 243 3.88 -2.70 -13.31
N GLU A 244 3.22 -2.06 -12.33
CA GLU A 244 3.37 -0.62 -12.10
C GLU A 244 4.83 -0.26 -11.75
N PHE A 245 5.47 -1.03 -10.88
CA PHE A 245 6.90 -0.87 -10.58
C PHE A 245 7.76 -1.06 -11.84
N TYR A 246 7.47 -2.08 -12.63
CA TYR A 246 8.21 -2.33 -13.87
C TYR A 246 8.09 -1.18 -14.88
N GLU A 247 6.91 -0.55 -14.99
CA GLU A 247 6.75 0.62 -15.86
C GLU A 247 7.62 1.80 -15.42
N ILE A 248 7.67 2.11 -14.12
CA ILE A 248 8.55 3.19 -13.64
C ILE A 248 10.04 2.82 -13.73
N LEU A 249 10.38 1.54 -13.59
CA LEU A 249 11.75 1.05 -13.79
C LEU A 249 12.24 1.28 -15.22
N LYS A 250 11.39 1.10 -16.22
CA LYS A 250 11.66 1.38 -17.64
C LYS A 250 11.76 2.87 -17.99
N GLY A 251 11.50 3.74 -17.05
CA GLY A 251 11.52 5.19 -17.27
C GLY A 251 10.14 5.85 -17.38
N GLY A 252 9.06 5.09 -17.22
CA GLY A 252 7.70 5.60 -17.16
C GLY A 252 7.44 6.57 -16.02
N ALA A 253 6.39 7.37 -16.12
CA ALA A 253 5.95 8.27 -15.06
C ALA A 253 5.29 7.49 -13.91
N MET A 254 5.29 8.05 -12.71
CA MET A 254 4.47 7.59 -11.61
C MET A 254 2.98 7.74 -11.95
N THR A 255 2.16 6.77 -11.60
CA THR A 255 0.70 6.80 -11.81
C THR A 255 -0.01 7.66 -10.78
N LYS A 256 0.61 7.88 -9.62
CA LYS A 256 0.15 8.71 -8.50
C LYS A 256 1.22 9.72 -8.11
N SER A 257 0.80 10.85 -7.59
CA SER A 257 1.72 11.80 -6.94
C SER A 257 2.31 11.20 -5.67
N TYR A 258 3.40 11.76 -5.15
CA TYR A 258 3.91 11.36 -3.84
C TYR A 258 2.87 11.59 -2.75
N GLU A 259 2.15 12.72 -2.83
CA GLU A 259 1.09 13.08 -1.91
C GLU A 259 0.02 12.00 -1.85
N ASP A 260 -0.45 11.49 -3.00
CA ASP A 260 -1.46 10.42 -3.07
C ASP A 260 -0.93 9.09 -2.49
N ILE A 261 0.35 8.77 -2.74
CA ILE A 261 0.97 7.54 -2.23
C ILE A 261 1.09 7.57 -0.70
N PHE A 262 1.41 8.74 -0.14
CA PHE A 262 1.60 8.90 1.31
C PHE A 262 0.30 9.26 2.06
N ALA A 263 -0.73 9.77 1.39
CA ALA A 263 -2.00 10.16 2.02
C ALA A 263 -2.62 9.08 2.93
N PRO A 264 -2.60 7.78 2.58
CA PRO A 264 -3.11 6.73 3.45
C PRO A 264 -2.43 6.68 4.83
N VAL A 265 -1.16 7.04 4.94
CA VAL A 265 -0.43 7.06 6.22
C VAL A 265 -1.03 8.11 7.14
N TYR A 266 -1.28 9.32 6.65
CA TYR A 266 -1.88 10.41 7.44
C TYR A 266 -3.31 10.07 7.87
N VAL A 267 -4.11 9.49 6.98
CA VAL A 267 -5.49 9.04 7.29
C VAL A 267 -5.47 7.95 8.36
N LEU A 268 -4.56 6.97 8.26
CA LEU A 268 -4.44 5.90 9.25
C LEU A 268 -3.99 6.42 10.61
N ASN A 269 -3.09 7.38 10.67
CA ASN A 269 -2.67 7.99 11.93
C ASN A 269 -3.79 8.82 12.57
N ALA A 270 -4.55 9.59 11.80
CA ALA A 270 -5.74 10.28 12.30
C ALA A 270 -6.80 9.27 12.80
N MET A 271 -7.04 8.18 12.07
CA MET A 271 -7.94 7.10 12.48
C MET A 271 -7.48 6.43 13.78
N TYR A 272 -6.18 6.19 13.93
CA TYR A 272 -5.60 5.62 15.13
C TYR A 272 -5.79 6.55 16.35
N ARG A 273 -5.50 7.86 16.21
CA ARG A 273 -5.75 8.85 17.26
C ARG A 273 -7.23 8.90 17.65
N SER A 274 -8.13 8.94 16.66
CA SER A 274 -9.58 8.94 16.88
C SER A 274 -10.05 7.69 17.63
N MET A 275 -9.55 6.52 17.24
CA MET A 275 -9.84 5.26 17.91
C MET A 275 -9.43 5.27 19.41
N LEU A 276 -8.33 5.94 19.74
CA LEU A 276 -7.81 5.99 21.12
C LEU A 276 -8.55 7.02 22.00
N ASN A 277 -8.92 8.16 21.44
CA ASN A 277 -9.51 9.25 22.23
C ASN A 277 -11.05 9.39 22.08
N GLY A 278 -11.65 8.64 21.12
CA GLY A 278 -13.10 8.67 20.89
C GLY A 278 -13.64 9.97 20.29
N LYS A 279 -12.76 10.77 19.63
CA LYS A 279 -13.13 12.04 19.00
C LYS A 279 -12.84 12.00 17.51
N GLU A 280 -13.50 12.88 16.77
CA GLU A 280 -13.13 13.17 15.39
C GLU A 280 -11.76 13.82 15.34
N GLU A 281 -10.90 13.36 14.41
CA GLU A 281 -9.56 13.83 14.19
C GLU A 281 -9.38 14.37 12.77
N LYS A 282 -8.89 15.59 12.64
CA LYS A 282 -8.52 16.15 11.35
C LYS A 282 -7.33 15.38 10.76
N VAL A 283 -7.34 15.18 9.44
CA VAL A 283 -6.19 14.64 8.73
C VAL A 283 -5.25 15.79 8.38
N ASN A 284 -4.02 15.72 8.85
CA ASN A 284 -3.01 16.74 8.56
C ASN A 284 -2.05 16.25 7.47
N TYR A 285 -2.21 16.76 6.26
CA TYR A 285 -1.34 16.42 5.11
C TYR A 285 -0.11 17.34 4.98
N ASN A 286 -0.04 18.38 5.80
CA ASN A 286 0.99 19.44 5.74
C ASN A 286 1.89 19.39 6.98
N MET A 287 2.62 18.31 7.21
CA MET A 287 3.68 18.31 8.21
C MET A 287 5.04 18.64 7.61
#